data_fca521c3f01679fe3b8a1697d859c47d
#
_entry.id   fca521c3f01679fe3b8a1697d859c47d
#
_cell.length_a   1.000
_cell.length_b   1.000
_cell.length_c   1.000
_cell.angle_alpha   90.00
_cell.angle_beta   90.00
_cell.angle_gamma   90.00
#
_symmetry.space_group_name_H-M   'P 1'
#
loop_
_entity.id
_entity.type
_entity.pdbx_description
1 polymer ?
#
loop_
_entity_poly.entity_id
_entity_poly.type
_entity_poly.pdbx_seq_one_letter_code
_entity_poly.pdbx_strand_id
1 'polypeptide(L)'
;PLVAPVDDLGRPGPRQAGYRVATTNTFPSSAGIASSASGFAALATAVAALSGREVAPERLSLLARRSGSGSAARSVLGGFVEWPGSSDDPAAPARQLAPAEHWELYDLIAVVSTAPKEVSSRDGHARAPTSPHYDRRLRELPDRLELMRRAIADRDLPTLGAAVEAEAVELHLIAMSSQPPIFYWHPATLAVLERVRALRRDGVGVWATMDAGPNVHLICEPADAEAVAAAVAAVDGVERLIRDRVCSGPRPSDDHLF
;
A
#
# COMPACT_ATOMS: atom_id res chain seq x y z
N PRO A 1 2.45 -8.17 23.12
CA PRO A 1 1.32 -7.85 23.97
C PRO A 1 0.64 -6.60 23.42
N LEU A 2 -0.53 -6.79 22.79
CA LEU A 2 -1.32 -5.74 22.12
C LEU A 2 -2.26 -5.01 23.10
N VAL A 3 -1.91 -4.92 24.38
CA VAL A 3 -2.82 -4.42 25.43
C VAL A 3 -2.66 -2.91 25.69
N ALA A 4 -1.62 -2.25 25.14
CA ALA A 4 -1.37 -0.83 25.39
C ALA A 4 -2.33 0.19 24.72
N PRO A 5 -3.03 -0.07 23.61
CA PRO A 5 -3.83 0.95 22.95
C PRO A 5 -5.10 1.40 23.69
N VAL A 6 -5.63 0.59 24.59
CA VAL A 6 -6.91 0.90 25.27
C VAL A 6 -6.75 2.03 26.26
N ASP A 7 -5.60 2.14 26.93
CA ASP A 7 -5.32 3.22 27.90
C ASP A 7 -5.24 4.59 27.19
N ASP A 8 -4.81 4.62 25.95
CA ASP A 8 -4.74 5.85 25.15
C ASP A 8 -6.10 6.37 24.68
N LEU A 9 -7.14 5.55 24.73
CA LEU A 9 -8.52 5.95 24.50
C LEU A 9 -9.20 6.48 25.78
N GLY A 10 -8.44 6.54 26.90
CA GLY A 10 -8.86 7.17 28.16
C GLY A 10 -10.00 6.46 28.90
N ARG A 11 -10.20 5.15 28.67
CA ARG A 11 -10.98 4.29 29.56
C ARG A 11 -10.04 3.38 30.34
N PRO A 12 -10.19 3.28 31.67
CA PRO A 12 -9.74 2.10 32.37
C PRO A 12 -10.63 0.96 31.87
N GLY A 13 -10.18 0.21 30.85
CA GLY A 13 -10.77 -1.08 30.56
C GLY A 13 -10.69 -1.92 31.84
N PRO A 14 -11.66 -2.82 32.12
CA PRO A 14 -11.51 -3.73 33.23
C PRO A 14 -10.17 -4.47 32.98
N ARG A 15 -9.22 -4.28 33.89
CA ARG A 15 -7.85 -4.83 33.81
C ARG A 15 -7.80 -6.37 33.71
N GLN A 16 -8.94 -7.03 33.56
CA GLN A 16 -9.11 -8.48 33.52
C GLN A 16 -9.96 -8.99 32.36
N ALA A 17 -10.49 -8.13 31.46
CA ALA A 17 -11.21 -8.61 30.29
C ALA A 17 -10.21 -9.01 29.20
N GLY A 18 -10.13 -10.31 28.92
CA GLY A 18 -9.41 -10.82 27.76
C GLY A 18 -10.18 -10.49 26.47
N TYR A 19 -9.45 -10.18 25.39
CA TYR A 19 -10.04 -10.03 24.07
C TYR A 19 -9.77 -11.29 23.24
N ARG A 20 -10.81 -11.75 22.52
CA ARG A 20 -10.63 -12.76 21.50
C ARG A 20 -10.49 -12.02 20.16
N VAL A 21 -9.42 -12.31 19.44
CA VAL A 21 -9.15 -11.68 18.14
C VAL A 21 -9.06 -12.78 17.08
N ALA A 22 -9.86 -12.67 16.03
CA ALA A 22 -9.75 -13.47 14.83
C ALA A 22 -9.58 -12.54 13.63
N THR A 23 -8.69 -12.89 12.70
CA THR A 23 -8.42 -12.11 11.49
C THR A 23 -8.30 -13.02 10.29
N THR A 24 -8.74 -12.53 9.13
CA THR A 24 -8.54 -13.21 7.85
C THR A 24 -8.21 -12.19 6.77
N ASN A 25 -7.40 -12.59 5.80
CA ASN A 25 -7.15 -11.81 4.59
C ASN A 25 -7.77 -12.53 3.38
N THR A 26 -8.36 -11.77 2.47
CA THR A 26 -8.91 -12.27 1.20
C THR A 26 -7.85 -12.36 0.09
N PHE A 27 -6.62 -11.92 0.38
CA PHE A 27 -5.49 -11.90 -0.54
C PHE A 27 -4.21 -12.42 0.14
N PRO A 28 -3.16 -12.79 -0.62
CA PRO A 28 -1.96 -13.42 -0.07
C PRO A 28 -1.25 -12.56 0.97
N SER A 29 -0.81 -13.19 2.06
CA SER A 29 0.03 -12.54 3.07
C SER A 29 1.51 -12.64 2.68
N SER A 30 2.31 -11.62 3.07
CA SER A 30 3.77 -11.57 2.84
C SER A 30 4.23 -11.56 1.38
N ALA A 31 3.33 -11.31 0.44
CA ALA A 31 3.58 -11.33 -1.00
C ALA A 31 3.87 -9.94 -1.63
N GLY A 32 4.15 -8.92 -0.81
CA GLY A 32 4.39 -7.55 -1.30
C GLY A 32 3.10 -6.78 -1.64
N ILE A 33 1.95 -7.18 -1.09
CA ILE A 33 0.63 -6.56 -1.31
C ILE A 33 0.14 -5.88 -0.01
N ALA A 34 1.04 -5.40 0.82
CA ALA A 34 0.74 -4.67 2.06
C ALA A 34 -0.27 -5.34 3.01
N SER A 35 -0.33 -6.69 3.06
CA SER A 35 -1.30 -7.45 3.88
C SER A 35 -1.24 -7.12 5.38
N SER A 36 -0.07 -6.78 5.91
CA SER A 36 0.07 -6.35 7.30
C SER A 36 -0.61 -4.99 7.54
N ALA A 37 -0.59 -4.09 6.55
CA ALA A 37 -1.23 -2.80 6.66
C ALA A 37 -2.75 -2.93 6.75
N SER A 38 -3.35 -3.78 5.92
CA SER A 38 -4.78 -4.12 5.97
C SER A 38 -5.16 -4.70 7.34
N GLY A 39 -4.41 -5.70 7.83
CA GLY A 39 -4.68 -6.32 9.13
C GLY A 39 -4.60 -5.34 10.31
N PHE A 40 -3.59 -4.47 10.33
CA PHE A 40 -3.46 -3.49 11.40
C PHE A 40 -4.48 -2.35 11.32
N ALA A 41 -4.87 -1.93 10.12
CA ALA A 41 -5.93 -0.96 9.94
C ALA A 41 -7.28 -1.54 10.41
N ALA A 42 -7.60 -2.77 10.03
CA ALA A 42 -8.79 -3.48 10.49
C ALA A 42 -8.81 -3.61 12.01
N LEU A 43 -7.69 -4.02 12.62
CA LEU A 43 -7.58 -4.14 14.07
C LEU A 43 -7.76 -2.80 14.79
N ALA A 44 -7.12 -1.73 14.30
CA ALA A 44 -7.27 -0.40 14.88
C ALA A 44 -8.72 0.09 14.81
N THR A 45 -9.39 -0.13 13.68
CA THR A 45 -10.80 0.23 13.48
C THR A 45 -11.71 -0.58 14.39
N ALA A 46 -11.49 -1.90 14.51
CA ALA A 46 -12.29 -2.77 15.38
C ALA A 46 -12.14 -2.39 16.87
N VAL A 47 -10.91 -2.09 17.31
CA VAL A 47 -10.66 -1.65 18.70
C VAL A 47 -11.31 -0.28 18.96
N ALA A 48 -11.25 0.64 18.01
CA ALA A 48 -11.92 1.93 18.12
C ALA A 48 -13.45 1.75 18.24
N ALA A 49 -14.07 0.94 17.39
CA ALA A 49 -15.50 0.63 17.44
C ALA A 49 -15.88 -0.03 18.76
N LEU A 50 -15.09 -1.01 19.24
CA LEU A 50 -15.32 -1.70 20.50
C LEU A 50 -15.25 -0.75 21.71
N SER A 51 -14.50 0.34 21.63
CA SER A 51 -14.42 1.35 22.70
C SER A 51 -15.74 2.11 22.89
N GLY A 52 -16.67 2.05 21.93
CA GLY A 52 -17.93 2.80 21.91
C GLY A 52 -17.73 4.32 21.82
N ARG A 53 -16.56 4.77 21.39
CA ARG A 53 -16.24 6.20 21.21
C ARG A 53 -16.01 6.48 19.73
N GLU A 54 -16.45 7.64 19.31
CA GLU A 54 -16.02 8.19 18.03
C GLU A 54 -14.54 8.55 18.12
N VAL A 55 -13.75 7.98 17.23
CA VAL A 55 -12.29 8.21 17.16
C VAL A 55 -12.01 8.99 15.88
N ALA A 56 -11.46 10.18 16.05
CA ALA A 56 -11.08 11.02 14.91
C ALA A 56 -10.12 10.28 13.97
N PRO A 57 -10.22 10.47 12.64
CA PRO A 57 -9.40 9.78 11.64
C PRO A 57 -7.90 9.92 11.90
N GLU A 58 -7.43 11.08 12.34
CA GLU A 58 -6.04 11.34 12.67
C GLU A 58 -5.57 10.46 13.84
N ARG A 59 -6.42 10.33 14.86
CA ARG A 59 -6.11 9.48 16.01
C ARG A 59 -6.10 8.00 15.63
N LEU A 60 -7.03 7.58 14.77
CA LEU A 60 -7.07 6.22 14.24
C LEU A 60 -5.81 5.91 13.42
N SER A 61 -5.38 6.86 12.58
CA SER A 61 -4.14 6.77 11.80
C SER A 61 -2.91 6.58 12.71
N LEU A 62 -2.80 7.35 13.77
CA LEU A 62 -1.71 7.23 14.75
C LEU A 62 -1.75 5.89 15.49
N LEU A 63 -2.94 5.38 15.84
CA LEU A 63 -3.09 4.06 16.44
C LEU A 63 -2.61 2.96 15.51
N ALA A 64 -3.05 2.98 14.26
CA ALA A 64 -2.60 2.03 13.25
C ALA A 64 -1.08 2.12 13.00
N ARG A 65 -0.50 3.32 12.99
CA ARG A 65 0.94 3.57 12.84
C ARG A 65 1.79 2.90 13.93
N ARG A 66 1.27 2.77 15.15
CA ARG A 66 1.96 2.10 16.27
C ARG A 66 2.28 0.62 16.02
N SER A 67 1.64 -0.01 15.04
CA SER A 67 2.00 -1.34 14.55
C SER A 67 3.40 -1.41 13.93
N GLY A 68 4.03 -0.26 13.66
CA GLY A 68 5.32 -0.16 12.98
C GLY A 68 5.20 0.00 11.45
N SER A 69 3.99 0.13 10.91
CA SER A 69 3.74 0.24 9.47
C SER A 69 3.19 1.61 9.08
N GLY A 70 3.90 2.35 8.24
CA GLY A 70 3.40 3.59 7.63
C GLY A 70 2.20 3.34 6.71
N SER A 71 2.17 2.21 6.01
CA SER A 71 1.03 1.82 5.19
C SER A 71 -0.23 1.62 6.02
N ALA A 72 -0.14 1.05 7.24
CA ALA A 72 -1.29 0.91 8.12
C ALA A 72 -1.88 2.27 8.53
N ALA A 73 -1.05 3.30 8.71
CA ALA A 73 -1.52 4.65 9.01
C ALA A 73 -2.40 5.24 7.90
N ARG A 74 -2.11 4.92 6.64
CA ARG A 74 -2.93 5.33 5.49
C ARG A 74 -4.19 4.49 5.34
N SER A 75 -4.09 3.19 5.59
CA SER A 75 -5.15 2.21 5.31
C SER A 75 -6.39 2.36 6.20
N VAL A 76 -6.36 3.20 7.22
CA VAL A 76 -7.55 3.55 8.04
C VAL A 76 -8.37 4.69 7.42
N LEU A 77 -7.90 5.29 6.33
CA LEU A 77 -8.59 6.33 5.59
C LEU A 77 -9.00 5.79 4.23
N GLY A 78 -9.98 6.43 3.61
CA GLY A 78 -10.42 6.09 2.25
C GLY A 78 -9.97 7.12 1.23
N GLY A 79 -10.17 6.79 -0.05
CA GLY A 79 -9.81 7.65 -1.16
C GLY A 79 -8.31 7.72 -1.40
N PHE A 80 -7.84 8.91 -1.72
CA PHE A 80 -6.41 9.20 -1.96
C PHE A 80 -5.79 9.71 -0.67
N VAL A 81 -4.81 8.99 -0.17
CA VAL A 81 -4.27 9.21 1.17
C VAL A 81 -2.75 9.36 1.13
N GLU A 82 -2.27 10.39 1.77
CA GLU A 82 -0.85 10.62 2.01
C GLU A 82 -0.50 10.42 3.48
N TRP A 83 0.62 9.79 3.72
CA TRP A 83 1.27 9.82 5.02
C TRP A 83 2.57 10.62 4.90
N PRO A 84 2.58 11.85 5.43
CA PRO A 84 3.73 12.73 5.28
C PRO A 84 4.90 12.36 6.20
N GLY A 85 4.77 11.28 7.00
CA GLY A 85 5.71 10.92 8.04
C GLY A 85 7.16 11.05 7.60
N SER A 86 7.90 11.86 8.34
CA SER A 86 9.33 12.07 8.17
C SER A 86 10.08 11.59 9.42
N SER A 87 11.42 11.58 9.35
CA SER A 87 12.25 11.39 10.54
C SER A 87 12.00 12.49 11.59
N ASP A 88 11.56 13.65 11.15
CA ASP A 88 11.38 14.84 12.00
C ASP A 88 10.01 14.84 12.70
N ASP A 89 9.01 14.17 12.11
CA ASP A 89 7.70 13.96 12.73
C ASP A 89 7.19 12.52 12.48
N PRO A 90 7.71 11.53 13.22
CA PRO A 90 7.25 10.15 13.12
C PRO A 90 5.84 9.96 13.68
N ALA A 91 5.29 10.95 14.34
CA ALA A 91 3.93 10.95 14.90
C ALA A 91 2.90 11.65 14.00
N ALA A 92 3.29 12.10 12.81
CA ALA A 92 2.36 12.70 11.87
C ALA A 92 1.28 11.67 11.45
N PRO A 93 -0.02 12.02 11.54
CA PRO A 93 -1.08 11.18 11.02
C PRO A 93 -1.08 11.19 9.50
N ALA A 94 -1.65 10.16 8.89
CA ALA A 94 -2.00 10.21 7.48
C ALA A 94 -3.12 11.22 7.25
N ARG A 95 -3.18 11.78 6.05
CA ARG A 95 -4.22 12.72 5.64
C ARG A 95 -4.85 12.30 4.33
N GLN A 96 -6.15 12.49 4.20
CA GLN A 96 -6.85 12.31 2.95
C GLN A 96 -6.59 13.51 2.03
N LEU A 97 -6.12 13.24 0.81
CA LEU A 97 -5.93 14.26 -0.24
C LEU A 97 -7.23 14.51 -1.00
N ALA A 98 -7.96 13.43 -1.28
CA ALA A 98 -9.24 13.47 -1.94
C ALA A 98 -10.11 12.25 -1.55
N PRO A 99 -11.45 12.39 -1.53
CA PRO A 99 -12.35 11.28 -1.24
C PRO A 99 -12.36 10.24 -2.38
N ALA A 100 -12.94 9.07 -2.13
CA ALA A 100 -12.97 7.98 -3.11
C ALA A 100 -13.72 8.35 -4.40
N GLU A 101 -14.75 9.18 -4.28
CA GLU A 101 -15.59 9.66 -5.38
C GLU A 101 -14.89 10.68 -6.27
N HIS A 102 -13.73 11.18 -5.83
CA HIS A 102 -12.97 12.16 -6.60
C HIS A 102 -12.52 11.62 -7.95
N TRP A 103 -12.01 10.39 -7.97
CA TRP A 103 -11.47 9.78 -9.18
C TRP A 103 -11.53 8.25 -9.08
N GLU A 104 -12.20 7.62 -10.02
CA GLU A 104 -12.26 6.17 -10.08
C GLU A 104 -11.01 5.61 -10.76
N LEU A 105 -10.18 4.92 -9.99
CA LEU A 105 -9.03 4.18 -10.48
C LEU A 105 -9.13 2.74 -10.05
N TYR A 106 -8.75 1.83 -10.94
CA TYR A 106 -8.53 0.43 -10.64
C TYR A 106 -7.08 0.17 -10.27
N ASP A 107 -6.88 -0.73 -9.33
CA ASP A 107 -5.62 -1.40 -9.02
C ASP A 107 -5.78 -2.88 -9.36
N LEU A 108 -5.22 -3.29 -10.50
CA LEU A 108 -5.24 -4.69 -10.94
C LEU A 108 -3.91 -5.32 -10.55
N ILE A 109 -3.92 -6.24 -9.59
CA ILE A 109 -2.70 -6.80 -9.03
C ILE A 109 -2.37 -8.11 -9.73
N ALA A 110 -1.31 -8.12 -10.55
CA ALA A 110 -0.76 -9.32 -11.13
C ALA A 110 0.05 -10.10 -10.08
N VAL A 111 -0.51 -11.18 -9.58
CA VAL A 111 0.17 -12.05 -8.62
C VAL A 111 1.05 -13.03 -9.39
N VAL A 112 2.36 -12.83 -9.30
CA VAL A 112 3.37 -13.67 -9.95
C VAL A 112 4.04 -14.62 -8.96
N SER A 113 3.81 -14.42 -7.66
CA SER A 113 4.24 -15.35 -6.61
C SER A 113 3.44 -15.12 -5.33
N THR A 114 3.01 -16.22 -4.73
CA THR A 114 2.41 -16.24 -3.39
C THR A 114 3.41 -16.72 -2.31
N ALA A 115 4.62 -17.07 -2.71
CA ALA A 115 5.67 -17.51 -1.80
C ALA A 115 6.09 -16.36 -0.85
N PRO A 116 6.40 -16.67 0.42
CA PRO A 116 6.99 -15.69 1.32
C PRO A 116 8.32 -15.18 0.77
N LYS A 117 8.49 -13.85 0.76
CA LYS A 117 9.75 -13.24 0.34
C LYS A 117 10.87 -13.49 1.35
N GLU A 118 12.08 -13.65 0.86
CA GLU A 118 13.27 -13.93 1.69
C GLU A 118 13.62 -12.75 2.62
N VAL A 119 13.42 -11.52 2.14
CA VAL A 119 13.73 -10.30 2.89
C VAL A 119 12.44 -9.53 3.13
N SER A 120 12.14 -9.27 4.41
CA SER A 120 10.95 -8.50 4.78
C SER A 120 11.07 -7.03 4.34
N SER A 121 9.93 -6.34 4.20
CA SER A 121 9.94 -4.88 3.92
C SER A 121 10.68 -4.12 5.02
N ARG A 122 10.58 -4.54 6.29
CA ARG A 122 11.28 -3.93 7.41
C ARG A 122 12.80 -4.05 7.25
N ASP A 123 13.28 -5.23 6.91
CA ASP A 123 14.73 -5.46 6.71
C ASP A 123 15.22 -4.73 5.47
N GLY A 124 14.41 -4.65 4.42
CA GLY A 124 14.68 -3.84 3.23
C GLY A 124 14.84 -2.37 3.58
N HIS A 125 13.94 -1.81 4.38
CA HIS A 125 14.04 -0.43 4.87
C HIS A 125 15.30 -0.20 5.71
N ALA A 126 15.67 -1.16 6.57
CA ALA A 126 16.90 -1.05 7.37
C ALA A 126 18.18 -1.07 6.53
N ARG A 127 18.16 -1.73 5.37
CA ARG A 127 19.29 -1.78 4.43
C ARG A 127 19.33 -0.61 3.44
N ALA A 128 18.21 0.05 3.18
CA ALA A 128 18.10 1.13 2.19
C ALA A 128 19.20 2.20 2.32
N PRO A 129 19.60 2.67 3.52
CA PRO A 129 20.66 3.67 3.67
C PRO A 129 22.04 3.20 3.20
N THR A 130 22.26 1.90 2.97
CA THR A 130 23.52 1.37 2.43
C THR A 130 23.62 1.51 0.91
N SER A 131 22.52 1.84 0.24
CA SER A 131 22.49 2.10 -1.20
C SER A 131 23.08 3.47 -1.53
N PRO A 132 23.95 3.59 -2.56
CA PRO A 132 24.47 4.88 -3.01
C PRO A 132 23.39 5.81 -3.60
N HIS A 133 22.19 5.29 -3.87
CA HIS A 133 21.07 6.06 -4.42
C HIS A 133 20.13 6.61 -3.35
N TYR A 134 20.28 6.20 -2.08
CA TYR A 134 19.34 6.52 -1.01
C TYR A 134 19.23 8.02 -0.74
N ASP A 135 20.36 8.72 -0.57
CA ASP A 135 20.36 10.15 -0.28
C ASP A 135 19.81 10.99 -1.44
N ARG A 136 20.06 10.56 -2.69
CA ARG A 136 19.47 11.19 -3.86
C ARG A 136 17.95 11.12 -3.81
N ARG A 137 17.41 9.93 -3.55
CA ARG A 137 15.98 9.72 -3.39
C ARG A 137 15.36 10.67 -2.37
N LEU A 138 15.98 10.79 -1.20
CA LEU A 138 15.46 11.66 -0.13
C LEU A 138 15.40 13.12 -0.55
N ARG A 139 16.36 13.60 -1.36
CA ARG A 139 16.35 14.98 -1.89
C ARG A 139 15.27 15.20 -2.94
N GLU A 140 14.99 14.22 -3.79
CA GLU A 140 14.03 14.34 -4.90
C GLU A 140 12.58 14.04 -4.47
N LEU A 141 12.39 13.38 -3.33
CA LEU A 141 11.08 12.93 -2.87
C LEU A 141 10.07 14.07 -2.67
N PRO A 142 10.40 15.25 -2.10
CA PRO A 142 9.44 16.34 -1.93
C PRO A 142 8.82 16.80 -3.26
N ASP A 143 9.62 16.97 -4.31
CA ASP A 143 9.15 17.40 -5.63
C ASP A 143 8.27 16.34 -6.28
N ARG A 144 8.63 15.07 -6.14
CA ARG A 144 7.84 13.94 -6.64
C ARG A 144 6.48 13.85 -5.93
N LEU A 145 6.44 14.01 -4.60
CA LEU A 145 5.20 14.04 -3.85
C LEU A 145 4.29 15.19 -4.28
N GLU A 146 4.86 16.37 -4.53
CA GLU A 146 4.09 17.51 -5.01
C GLU A 146 3.54 17.30 -6.42
N LEU A 147 4.32 16.67 -7.30
CA LEU A 147 3.86 16.26 -8.63
C LEU A 147 2.67 15.29 -8.52
N MET A 148 2.78 14.27 -7.67
CA MET A 148 1.71 13.28 -7.47
C MET A 148 0.45 13.91 -6.87
N ARG A 149 0.57 14.84 -5.90
CA ARG A 149 -0.58 15.56 -5.33
C ARG A 149 -1.34 16.33 -6.41
N ARG A 150 -0.62 17.05 -7.29
CA ARG A 150 -1.24 17.79 -8.41
C ARG A 150 -1.89 16.83 -9.40
N ALA A 151 -1.21 15.77 -9.80
CA ALA A 151 -1.76 14.79 -10.71
C ALA A 151 -3.03 14.13 -10.18
N ILE A 152 -3.12 13.86 -8.87
CA ILE A 152 -4.34 13.36 -8.22
C ILE A 152 -5.43 14.43 -8.26
N ALA A 153 -5.12 15.67 -7.88
CA ALA A 153 -6.08 16.77 -7.87
C ALA A 153 -6.69 17.04 -9.26
N ASP A 154 -5.84 16.97 -10.29
CA ASP A 154 -6.21 17.22 -11.68
C ASP A 154 -6.76 15.98 -12.42
N ARG A 155 -6.71 14.80 -11.80
CA ARG A 155 -7.04 13.49 -12.40
C ARG A 155 -6.21 13.20 -13.66
N ASP A 156 -4.93 13.56 -13.60
CA ASP A 156 -3.98 13.37 -14.70
C ASP A 156 -3.29 12.01 -14.55
N LEU A 157 -3.90 10.96 -15.12
CA LEU A 157 -3.36 9.60 -15.06
C LEU A 157 -2.00 9.45 -15.75
N PRO A 158 -1.71 10.04 -16.90
CA PRO A 158 -0.38 9.99 -17.49
C PRO A 158 0.72 10.54 -16.58
N THR A 159 0.52 11.68 -15.96
CA THR A 159 1.48 12.28 -15.02
C THR A 159 1.61 11.45 -13.74
N LEU A 160 0.51 11.04 -13.14
CA LEU A 160 0.51 10.16 -11.96
C LEU A 160 1.21 8.84 -12.27
N GLY A 161 0.85 8.22 -13.39
CA GLY A 161 1.37 6.94 -13.83
C GLY A 161 2.88 6.96 -14.06
N ALA A 162 3.39 7.97 -14.74
CA ALA A 162 4.82 8.14 -14.93
C ALA A 162 5.57 8.29 -13.58
N ALA A 163 4.99 9.03 -12.64
CA ALA A 163 5.57 9.24 -11.31
C ALA A 163 5.59 7.95 -10.48
N VAL A 164 4.50 7.16 -10.48
CA VAL A 164 4.45 5.90 -9.70
C VAL A 164 5.37 4.83 -10.29
N GLU A 165 5.53 4.76 -11.62
CA GLU A 165 6.50 3.85 -12.23
C GLU A 165 7.94 4.22 -11.89
N ALA A 166 8.29 5.50 -11.99
CA ALA A 166 9.62 5.99 -11.62
C ALA A 166 9.92 5.68 -10.13
N GLU A 167 8.93 5.86 -9.28
CA GLU A 167 9.03 5.57 -7.84
C GLU A 167 9.27 4.08 -7.58
N ALA A 168 8.52 3.20 -8.24
CA ALA A 168 8.70 1.75 -8.12
C ALA A 168 10.08 1.30 -8.58
N VAL A 169 10.55 1.79 -9.73
CA VAL A 169 11.88 1.48 -10.25
C VAL A 169 12.97 1.94 -9.29
N GLU A 170 12.87 3.16 -8.74
CA GLU A 170 13.86 3.69 -7.81
C GLU A 170 13.89 2.92 -6.48
N LEU A 171 12.73 2.52 -5.95
CA LEU A 171 12.65 1.67 -4.76
C LEU A 171 13.43 0.37 -4.96
N HIS A 172 13.21 -0.30 -6.11
CA HIS A 172 13.90 -1.54 -6.43
C HIS A 172 15.38 -1.33 -6.77
N LEU A 173 15.76 -0.21 -7.39
CA LEU A 173 17.16 0.16 -7.56
C LEU A 173 17.90 0.28 -6.23
N ILE A 174 17.28 0.92 -5.24
CA ILE A 174 17.81 1.03 -3.89
C ILE A 174 17.95 -0.36 -3.25
N ALA A 175 16.94 -1.22 -3.38
CA ALA A 175 16.99 -2.59 -2.87
C ALA A 175 18.13 -3.40 -3.51
N MET A 176 18.25 -3.37 -4.83
CA MET A 176 19.28 -4.10 -5.59
C MET A 176 20.69 -3.58 -5.34
N SER A 177 20.86 -2.30 -5.02
CA SER A 177 22.16 -1.68 -4.73
C SER A 177 22.47 -1.56 -3.24
N SER A 178 21.59 -2.01 -2.36
CA SER A 178 21.83 -2.11 -0.90
C SER A 178 22.87 -3.20 -0.57
N GLN A 179 23.37 -3.21 0.66
CA GLN A 179 24.34 -4.21 1.10
C GLN A 179 23.86 -4.93 2.36
N PRO A 180 23.64 -6.27 2.24
CA PRO A 180 23.67 -7.07 1.02
C PRO A 180 22.52 -6.73 0.08
N PRO A 181 22.65 -6.97 -1.25
CA PRO A 181 21.62 -6.65 -2.23
C PRO A 181 20.35 -7.46 -2.03
N ILE A 182 19.22 -6.89 -2.43
CA ILE A 182 17.89 -7.51 -2.34
C ILE A 182 17.26 -7.51 -3.73
N PHE A 183 16.86 -8.69 -4.20
CA PHE A 183 16.16 -8.87 -5.47
C PHE A 183 14.75 -9.33 -5.20
N TYR A 184 13.77 -8.45 -5.46
CA TYR A 184 12.35 -8.80 -5.34
C TYR A 184 11.73 -9.26 -6.65
N TRP A 185 12.31 -8.85 -7.79
CA TRP A 185 11.75 -9.14 -9.09
C TRP A 185 11.95 -10.59 -9.51
N HIS A 186 10.90 -11.17 -10.08
CA HIS A 186 10.90 -12.46 -10.74
C HIS A 186 10.89 -12.27 -12.27
N PRO A 187 11.20 -13.29 -13.08
CA PRO A 187 11.06 -13.20 -14.53
C PRO A 187 9.66 -12.78 -14.96
N ALA A 188 8.60 -13.29 -14.31
CA ALA A 188 7.23 -12.90 -14.59
C ALA A 188 6.93 -11.43 -14.24
N THR A 189 7.58 -10.84 -13.22
CA THR A 189 7.50 -9.41 -12.94
C THR A 189 7.93 -8.60 -14.16
N LEU A 190 9.06 -8.94 -14.76
CA LEU A 190 9.57 -8.28 -15.96
C LEU A 190 8.65 -8.48 -17.17
N ALA A 191 8.11 -9.69 -17.35
CA ALA A 191 7.15 -9.98 -18.41
C ALA A 191 5.88 -9.14 -18.31
N VAL A 192 5.35 -8.95 -17.08
CA VAL A 192 4.22 -8.04 -16.84
C VAL A 192 4.58 -6.60 -17.18
N LEU A 193 5.76 -6.10 -16.77
CA LEU A 193 6.21 -4.74 -17.09
C LEU A 193 6.35 -4.52 -18.59
N GLU A 194 6.86 -5.50 -19.34
CA GLU A 194 6.92 -5.44 -20.79
C GLU A 194 5.53 -5.42 -21.42
N ARG A 195 4.60 -6.21 -20.89
CA ARG A 195 3.20 -6.21 -21.35
C ARG A 195 2.52 -4.87 -21.12
N VAL A 196 2.72 -4.23 -19.98
CA VAL A 196 2.23 -2.88 -19.68
C VAL A 196 2.75 -1.87 -20.71
N ARG A 197 4.05 -1.91 -21.01
CA ARG A 197 4.64 -1.03 -22.05
C ARG A 197 4.05 -1.27 -23.44
N ALA A 198 3.74 -2.53 -23.78
CA ALA A 198 3.07 -2.86 -25.04
C ALA A 198 1.66 -2.27 -25.08
N LEU A 199 0.86 -2.47 -24.03
CA LEU A 199 -0.48 -1.90 -23.92
C LEU A 199 -0.48 -0.38 -24.10
N ARG A 200 0.46 0.34 -23.47
CA ARG A 200 0.57 1.81 -23.66
C ARG A 200 0.91 2.21 -25.08
N ARG A 201 1.76 1.45 -25.78
CA ARG A 201 2.01 1.72 -27.22
C ARG A 201 0.77 1.55 -28.07
N ASP A 202 -0.13 0.66 -27.65
CA ASP A 202 -1.42 0.40 -28.30
C ASP A 202 -2.52 1.39 -27.86
N GLY A 203 -2.19 2.39 -27.03
CA GLY A 203 -3.10 3.45 -26.61
C GLY A 203 -3.88 3.16 -25.32
N VAL A 204 -3.60 2.04 -24.62
CA VAL A 204 -4.25 1.68 -23.36
C VAL A 204 -3.59 2.43 -22.19
N GLY A 205 -4.39 3.13 -21.39
CA GLY A 205 -3.92 3.92 -20.25
C GLY A 205 -3.64 3.07 -19.02
N VAL A 206 -2.45 2.49 -18.90
CA VAL A 206 -2.04 1.67 -17.76
C VAL A 206 -0.60 1.94 -17.33
N TRP A 207 -0.37 1.99 -16.02
CA TRP A 207 0.95 2.15 -15.40
C TRP A 207 1.17 1.12 -14.30
N ALA A 208 2.43 0.71 -14.15
CA ALA A 208 2.81 -0.29 -13.17
C ALA A 208 3.48 0.32 -11.94
N THR A 209 3.16 -0.21 -10.76
CA THR A 209 3.92 0.06 -9.55
C THR A 209 4.15 -1.23 -8.77
N MET A 210 5.08 -1.21 -7.84
CA MET A 210 5.45 -2.38 -7.04
C MET A 210 5.91 -1.96 -5.66
N ASP A 211 5.47 -2.70 -4.67
CA ASP A 211 6.02 -2.67 -3.32
C ASP A 211 7.27 -3.57 -3.20
N ALA A 212 7.75 -3.78 -1.99
CA ALA A 212 8.85 -4.71 -1.69
C ALA A 212 8.41 -6.17 -1.89
N GLY A 213 8.29 -6.59 -3.14
CA GLY A 213 7.83 -7.92 -3.56
C GLY A 213 7.83 -8.08 -5.07
N PRO A 214 7.50 -9.27 -5.60
CA PRO A 214 7.50 -9.57 -7.02
C PRO A 214 6.21 -9.18 -7.75
N ASN A 215 5.11 -8.96 -7.01
CA ASN A 215 3.79 -8.72 -7.55
C ASN A 215 3.65 -7.30 -8.09
N VAL A 216 2.92 -7.13 -9.17
CA VAL A 216 2.81 -5.86 -9.90
C VAL A 216 1.39 -5.31 -9.77
N HIS A 217 1.30 -4.08 -9.33
CA HIS A 217 0.08 -3.29 -9.29
C HIS A 217 -0.07 -2.50 -10.59
N LEU A 218 -1.22 -2.53 -11.19
CA LEU A 218 -1.53 -1.94 -12.47
C LEU A 218 -2.63 -0.91 -12.29
N ILE A 219 -2.25 0.35 -12.40
CA ILE A 219 -3.15 1.48 -12.20
C ILE A 219 -3.72 1.90 -13.56
N CYS A 220 -5.04 1.90 -13.67
CA CYS A 220 -5.76 2.32 -14.87
C CYS A 220 -7.15 2.90 -14.53
N GLU A 221 -7.75 3.59 -15.49
CA GLU A 221 -9.13 4.03 -15.41
C GLU A 221 -10.11 2.91 -15.80
N PRO A 222 -11.41 3.03 -15.45
CA PRO A 222 -12.41 2.01 -15.73
C PRO A 222 -12.50 1.59 -17.22
N ALA A 223 -12.28 2.53 -18.13
CA ALA A 223 -12.36 2.28 -19.57
C ALA A 223 -11.33 1.25 -20.06
N ASP A 224 -10.16 1.18 -19.42
CA ASP A 224 -9.06 0.32 -19.80
C ASP A 224 -8.97 -0.98 -18.97
N ALA A 225 -9.69 -1.06 -17.85
CA ALA A 225 -9.53 -2.12 -16.85
C ALA A 225 -9.71 -3.54 -17.41
N GLU A 226 -10.69 -3.77 -18.28
CA GLU A 226 -10.93 -5.10 -18.88
C GLU A 226 -9.84 -5.48 -19.89
N ALA A 227 -9.38 -4.54 -20.71
CA ALA A 227 -8.30 -4.78 -21.65
C ALA A 227 -6.99 -5.11 -20.93
N VAL A 228 -6.67 -4.34 -19.87
CA VAL A 228 -5.51 -4.57 -19.02
C VAL A 228 -5.61 -5.94 -18.34
N ALA A 229 -6.76 -6.25 -17.72
CA ALA A 229 -6.97 -7.51 -17.02
C ALA A 229 -6.77 -8.72 -17.94
N ALA A 230 -7.41 -8.71 -19.12
CA ALA A 230 -7.29 -9.80 -20.09
C ALA A 230 -5.85 -9.97 -20.59
N ALA A 231 -5.18 -8.86 -20.91
CA ALA A 231 -3.83 -8.90 -21.45
C ALA A 231 -2.78 -9.37 -20.44
N VAL A 232 -2.96 -9.01 -19.16
CA VAL A 232 -2.00 -9.36 -18.10
C VAL A 232 -2.25 -10.74 -17.55
N ALA A 233 -3.51 -11.19 -17.46
CA ALA A 233 -3.84 -12.58 -17.10
C ALA A 233 -3.25 -13.61 -18.08
N ALA A 234 -2.97 -13.21 -19.33
CA ALA A 234 -2.36 -14.05 -20.35
C ALA A 234 -0.83 -14.09 -20.30
N VAL A 235 -0.19 -13.36 -19.40
CA VAL A 235 1.28 -13.34 -19.25
C VAL A 235 1.73 -14.60 -18.51
N ASP A 236 2.68 -15.34 -19.09
CA ASP A 236 3.25 -16.52 -18.48
C ASP A 236 3.87 -16.20 -17.10
N GLY A 237 3.51 -17.00 -16.10
CA GLY A 237 3.94 -16.83 -14.72
C GLY A 237 3.06 -15.89 -13.89
N VAL A 238 1.98 -15.36 -14.44
CA VAL A 238 0.92 -14.72 -13.64
C VAL A 238 -0.01 -15.82 -13.11
N GLU A 239 0.01 -16.04 -11.79
CA GLU A 239 -0.80 -17.07 -11.13
C GLU A 239 -2.29 -16.70 -11.07
N ARG A 240 -2.56 -15.40 -10.82
CA ARG A 240 -3.91 -14.84 -10.78
C ARG A 240 -3.87 -13.32 -10.85
N LEU A 241 -5.02 -12.72 -11.14
CA LEU A 241 -5.26 -11.29 -11.07
C LEU A 241 -6.23 -10.99 -9.92
N ILE A 242 -5.86 -10.02 -9.06
CA ILE A 242 -6.76 -9.46 -8.06
C ILE A 242 -7.23 -8.12 -8.60
N ARG A 243 -8.53 -7.87 -8.52
CA ARG A 243 -9.14 -6.60 -8.95
C ARG A 243 -9.52 -5.81 -7.71
N ASP A 244 -8.99 -4.61 -7.60
CA ASP A 244 -9.33 -3.64 -6.57
C ASP A 244 -9.52 -2.27 -7.19
N ARG A 245 -10.00 -1.31 -6.42
CA ARG A 245 -10.21 0.07 -6.86
C ARG A 245 -10.17 1.03 -5.68
N VAL A 246 -10.04 2.31 -5.99
CA VAL A 246 -10.20 3.35 -4.98
C VAL A 246 -11.55 3.21 -4.29
N CYS A 247 -11.54 3.16 -2.97
CA CYS A 247 -12.74 2.94 -2.16
C CYS A 247 -12.71 3.76 -0.87
N SER A 248 -13.83 3.75 -0.14
CA SER A 248 -13.89 4.29 1.22
C SER A 248 -13.01 3.47 2.17
N GLY A 249 -12.61 4.05 3.29
CA GLY A 249 -11.83 3.38 4.33
C GLY A 249 -12.53 2.18 4.97
N PRO A 250 -11.89 1.55 5.96
CA PRO A 250 -12.44 0.40 6.66
C PRO A 250 -13.74 0.77 7.37
N ARG A 251 -14.64 -0.18 7.45
CA ARG A 251 -15.94 -0.04 8.10
C ARG A 251 -16.17 -1.17 9.11
N PRO A 252 -16.82 -0.91 10.23
CA PRO A 252 -17.33 -1.96 11.09
C PRO A 252 -18.34 -2.85 10.35
N SER A 253 -18.38 -4.13 10.69
CA SER A 253 -19.36 -5.10 10.22
C SER A 253 -19.82 -5.97 11.37
N ASP A 254 -21.06 -6.42 11.31
CA ASP A 254 -21.63 -7.39 12.26
C ASP A 254 -21.31 -8.84 11.85
N ASP A 255 -20.64 -9.06 10.72
CA ASP A 255 -20.15 -10.36 10.29
C ASP A 255 -18.97 -10.80 11.16
N HIS A 256 -19.18 -11.85 11.95
CA HIS A 256 -18.18 -12.37 12.87
C HIS A 256 -17.39 -13.54 12.27
N LEU A 257 -16.10 -13.63 12.65
CA LEU A 257 -15.21 -14.74 12.26
C LEU A 257 -15.22 -15.90 13.28
N PHE A 258 -16.05 -15.81 14.31
CA PHE A 258 -16.17 -16.83 15.34
C PHE A 258 -17.57 -16.77 16.02
#